data_8d2df2bd26bfd4effada4a9630a5539e
#
_entry.id   8d2df2bd26bfd4effada4a9630a5539e
#
_cell.length_a   1.000
_cell.length_b   1.000
_cell.length_c   1.000
_cell.angle_alpha   90.00
_cell.angle_beta   90.00
_cell.angle_gamma   90.00
#
_symmetry.space_group_name_H-M   'P 1'
#
loop_
_entity.id
_entity.type
_entity.pdbx_description
1 polymer ?
#
loop_
_entity_poly.entity_id
_entity_poly.type
_entity_poly.pdbx_seq_one_letter_code
_entity_poly.pdbx_strand_id
1 'polypeptide(L)'
;MVQMNDVKMVYGNTEAAALNGISFTINEGEFVFLVGPSGSGKTTIIKLITGELSPTSGQIAVNGFDMQGIKRRKLPKLRRTLGVIFQDFRLIDKMTVYENVAFAMRVVGASNKEIRRRVPQVLELVGLADREKRFPAELSGGEQQRVAIARALVNNPRMIIADEPTGHLDPVRSLELMLLLEKINELGTTVLVVTHEKELVDAFSKRVISIDAGRVISDGLDGYYGYEAE
;
A
#
# COMPACT_ATOMS: atom_id res chain seq x y z
N MET A 1 8.92 -10.16 6.28
CA MET A 1 8.11 -8.94 6.28
C MET A 1 6.62 -9.23 6.39
N VAL A 2 5.95 -9.80 5.39
CA VAL A 2 4.57 -10.33 5.49
C VAL A 2 4.62 -11.83 5.25
N GLN A 3 3.96 -12.61 6.10
CA GLN A 3 3.80 -14.06 5.92
C GLN A 3 2.33 -14.40 6.10
N MET A 4 1.77 -15.10 5.15
CA MET A 4 0.41 -15.67 5.19
C MET A 4 0.51 -17.17 4.99
N ASN A 5 -0.10 -17.94 5.89
CA ASN A 5 -0.09 -19.42 5.85
C ASN A 5 -1.52 -19.93 6.00
N ASP A 6 -2.04 -20.56 4.95
CA ASP A 6 -3.40 -21.14 4.84
C ASP A 6 -4.50 -20.19 5.35
N VAL A 7 -4.43 -18.92 4.96
CA VAL A 7 -5.31 -17.86 5.45
C VAL A 7 -6.68 -17.98 4.78
N LYS A 8 -7.72 -18.08 5.60
CA LYS A 8 -9.12 -18.04 5.16
C LYS A 8 -9.83 -16.85 5.78
N MET A 9 -10.72 -16.24 4.99
CA MET A 9 -11.55 -15.13 5.43
C MET A 9 -12.97 -15.27 4.89
N VAL A 10 -13.93 -15.33 5.79
CA VAL A 10 -15.37 -15.37 5.50
C VAL A 10 -16.02 -14.15 6.13
N TYR A 11 -16.82 -13.41 5.37
CA TYR A 11 -17.55 -12.24 5.86
C TYR A 11 -18.95 -12.65 6.37
N GLY A 12 -19.21 -12.35 7.64
CA GLY A 12 -20.53 -12.59 8.24
C GLY A 12 -20.96 -14.06 8.16
N ASN A 13 -22.22 -14.29 7.77
CA ASN A 13 -22.81 -15.62 7.61
C ASN A 13 -22.85 -16.06 6.13
N THR A 14 -22.00 -15.53 5.26
CA THR A 14 -21.93 -15.95 3.86
C THR A 14 -21.19 -17.29 3.76
N GLU A 15 -21.66 -18.20 2.90
CA GLU A 15 -20.95 -19.47 2.62
C GLU A 15 -19.69 -19.24 1.77
N ALA A 16 -19.61 -18.14 1.04
CA ALA A 16 -18.50 -17.84 0.15
C ALA A 16 -17.33 -17.20 0.93
N ALA A 17 -16.18 -17.85 0.90
CA ALA A 17 -14.94 -17.31 1.46
C ALA A 17 -14.35 -16.25 0.54
N ALA A 18 -14.07 -15.06 1.09
CA ALA A 18 -13.32 -14.02 0.37
C ALA A 18 -11.84 -14.39 0.18
N LEU A 19 -11.28 -15.19 1.09
CA LEU A 19 -9.97 -15.83 0.95
C LEU A 19 -10.09 -17.30 1.34
N ASN A 20 -9.48 -18.19 0.54
CA ASN A 20 -9.62 -19.63 0.66
C ASN A 20 -8.26 -20.33 0.64
N GLY A 21 -7.52 -20.24 1.75
CA GLY A 21 -6.22 -20.90 1.90
C GLY A 21 -5.07 -20.14 1.23
N ILE A 22 -5.04 -18.82 1.38
CA ILE A 22 -3.96 -17.96 0.85
C ILE A 22 -2.66 -18.24 1.60
N SER A 23 -1.60 -18.53 0.85
CA SER A 23 -0.25 -18.69 1.37
C SER A 23 0.75 -17.98 0.48
N PHE A 24 1.49 -17.02 1.02
CA PHE A 24 2.64 -16.37 0.38
C PHE A 24 3.50 -15.64 1.42
N THR A 25 4.72 -15.29 1.02
CA THR A 25 5.63 -14.49 1.83
C THR A 25 6.15 -13.30 1.03
N ILE A 26 6.13 -12.10 1.61
CA ILE A 26 6.83 -10.92 1.07
C ILE A 26 8.02 -10.65 2.00
N ASN A 27 9.23 -10.62 1.46
CA ASN A 27 10.44 -10.36 2.21
C ASN A 27 10.70 -8.85 2.37
N GLU A 28 11.62 -8.51 3.27
CA GLU A 28 12.04 -7.12 3.46
C GLU A 28 12.79 -6.62 2.21
N GLY A 29 12.46 -5.40 1.76
CA GLY A 29 13.06 -4.80 0.56
C GLY A 29 12.48 -5.29 -0.76
N GLU A 30 11.55 -6.24 -0.78
CA GLU A 30 10.91 -6.66 -2.04
C GLU A 30 9.97 -5.59 -2.59
N PHE A 31 9.88 -5.52 -3.92
CA PHE A 31 8.82 -4.88 -4.65
C PHE A 31 7.91 -5.97 -5.24
N VAL A 32 6.65 -5.99 -4.86
CA VAL A 32 5.70 -7.05 -5.22
C VAL A 32 4.42 -6.44 -5.76
N PHE A 33 3.95 -6.95 -6.88
CA PHE A 33 2.59 -6.71 -7.38
C PHE A 33 1.63 -7.77 -6.85
N LEU A 34 0.47 -7.34 -6.42
CA LEU A 34 -0.66 -8.20 -6.08
C LEU A 34 -1.78 -7.92 -7.09
N VAL A 35 -2.03 -8.88 -7.97
CA VAL A 35 -2.93 -8.72 -9.10
C VAL A 35 -4.09 -9.70 -9.05
N GLY A 36 -5.13 -9.43 -9.83
CA GLY A 36 -6.30 -10.31 -9.96
C GLY A 36 -7.57 -9.51 -10.30
N PRO A 37 -8.65 -10.17 -10.73
CA PRO A 37 -9.90 -9.52 -11.09
C PRO A 37 -10.56 -8.82 -9.88
N SER A 38 -11.55 -7.98 -10.16
CA SER A 38 -12.37 -7.39 -9.11
C SER A 38 -13.03 -8.49 -8.27
N GLY A 39 -13.04 -8.33 -6.95
CA GLY A 39 -13.61 -9.34 -6.03
C GLY A 39 -12.70 -10.54 -5.74
N SER A 40 -11.50 -10.64 -6.30
CA SER A 40 -10.58 -11.78 -6.04
C SER A 40 -10.03 -11.86 -4.61
N GLY A 41 -10.21 -10.83 -3.77
CA GLY A 41 -9.77 -10.82 -2.37
C GLY A 41 -8.61 -9.86 -2.06
N LYS A 42 -8.11 -9.08 -3.03
CA LYS A 42 -6.97 -8.14 -2.84
C LYS A 42 -7.19 -7.15 -1.69
N THR A 43 -8.32 -6.47 -1.67
CA THR A 43 -8.68 -5.52 -0.61
C THR A 43 -8.80 -6.21 0.75
N THR A 44 -9.26 -7.46 0.78
CA THR A 44 -9.32 -8.27 2.01
C THR A 44 -7.92 -8.54 2.55
N ILE A 45 -6.96 -8.85 1.69
CA ILE A 45 -5.54 -9.03 2.07
C ILE A 45 -4.98 -7.74 2.67
N ILE A 46 -5.21 -6.58 2.03
CA ILE A 46 -4.79 -5.28 2.59
C ILE A 46 -5.36 -5.07 3.99
N LYS A 47 -6.66 -5.31 4.18
CA LYS A 47 -7.33 -5.15 5.48
C LYS A 47 -6.79 -6.09 6.55
N LEU A 48 -6.39 -7.29 6.17
CA LEU A 48 -5.74 -8.24 7.09
C LEU A 48 -4.32 -7.75 7.47
N ILE A 49 -3.53 -7.29 6.50
CA ILE A 49 -2.18 -6.75 6.74
C ILE A 49 -2.23 -5.50 7.62
N THR A 50 -3.20 -4.61 7.42
CA THR A 50 -3.36 -3.37 8.20
C THR A 50 -4.04 -3.58 9.56
N GLY A 51 -4.49 -4.81 9.84
CA GLY A 51 -5.21 -5.16 11.07
C GLY A 51 -6.57 -4.48 11.18
N GLU A 52 -7.25 -4.22 10.06
CA GLU A 52 -8.65 -3.82 10.03
C GLU A 52 -9.57 -5.03 10.16
N LEU A 53 -9.10 -6.17 9.66
CA LEU A 53 -9.76 -7.47 9.79
C LEU A 53 -8.83 -8.46 10.49
N SER A 54 -9.44 -9.50 11.08
CA SER A 54 -8.76 -10.69 11.58
C SER A 54 -9.14 -11.89 10.71
N PRO A 55 -8.22 -12.80 10.41
CA PRO A 55 -8.55 -13.98 9.60
C PRO A 55 -9.54 -14.89 10.33
N THR A 56 -10.38 -15.61 9.58
CA THR A 56 -11.25 -16.66 10.12
C THR A 56 -10.42 -17.87 10.57
N SER A 57 -9.39 -18.24 9.78
CA SER A 57 -8.41 -19.27 10.11
C SER A 57 -7.08 -19.00 9.38
N GLY A 58 -6.05 -19.78 9.71
CA GLY A 58 -4.69 -19.60 9.17
C GLY A 58 -3.88 -18.63 10.02
N GLN A 59 -2.65 -18.37 9.61
CA GLN A 59 -1.69 -17.54 10.34
C GLN A 59 -1.21 -16.38 9.47
N ILE A 60 -1.13 -15.18 10.08
CA ILE A 60 -0.61 -13.99 9.43
C ILE A 60 0.41 -13.34 10.36
N ALA A 61 1.60 -13.06 9.84
CA ALA A 61 2.59 -12.23 10.50
C ALA A 61 2.93 -11.01 9.62
N VAL A 62 3.00 -9.81 10.21
CA VAL A 62 3.31 -8.55 9.51
C VAL A 62 4.34 -7.78 10.31
N ASN A 63 5.50 -7.51 9.73
CA ASN A 63 6.59 -6.74 10.38
C ASN A 63 6.97 -7.26 11.78
N GLY A 64 6.89 -8.57 11.99
CA GLY A 64 7.14 -9.21 13.28
C GLY A 64 5.96 -9.18 14.25
N PHE A 65 4.79 -8.70 13.84
CA PHE A 65 3.56 -8.80 14.61
C PHE A 65 2.77 -10.03 14.16
N ASP A 66 2.44 -10.91 15.10
CA ASP A 66 1.44 -11.95 14.90
C ASP A 66 0.05 -11.30 14.88
N MET A 67 -0.68 -11.49 13.79
CA MET A 67 -1.98 -10.88 13.57
C MET A 67 -3.11 -11.70 14.19
N GLN A 68 -2.86 -12.96 14.54
CA GLN A 68 -3.85 -13.83 15.19
C GLN A 68 -4.10 -13.34 16.61
N GLY A 69 -5.27 -12.78 16.85
CA GLY A 69 -5.62 -12.24 18.18
C GLY A 69 -4.80 -11.01 18.62
N ILE A 70 -4.28 -10.25 17.67
CA ILE A 70 -3.52 -9.03 17.96
C ILE A 70 -4.31 -8.11 18.91
N LYS A 71 -3.71 -7.77 20.06
CA LYS A 71 -4.37 -6.89 21.05
C LYS A 71 -4.53 -5.49 20.47
N ARG A 72 -5.70 -4.84 20.67
CA ARG A 72 -5.99 -3.47 20.19
C ARG A 72 -4.86 -2.46 20.48
N ARG A 73 -4.18 -2.56 21.64
CA ARG A 73 -3.05 -1.69 22.01
C ARG A 73 -1.80 -1.86 21.14
N LYS A 74 -1.67 -2.99 20.41
CA LYS A 74 -0.53 -3.26 19.50
C LYS A 74 -0.81 -2.76 18.07
N LEU A 75 -2.08 -2.61 17.65
CA LEU A 75 -2.45 -2.13 16.31
C LEU A 75 -1.82 -0.77 15.94
N PRO A 76 -1.81 0.25 16.81
CA PRO A 76 -1.12 1.50 16.47
C PRO A 76 0.38 1.32 16.23
N LYS A 77 1.03 0.39 16.93
CA LYS A 77 2.46 0.09 16.74
C LYS A 77 2.69 -0.59 15.38
N LEU A 78 1.85 -1.56 15.00
CA LEU A 78 1.87 -2.17 13.68
C LEU A 78 1.68 -1.11 12.58
N ARG A 79 0.60 -0.31 12.66
CA ARG A 79 0.24 0.68 11.63
C ARG A 79 1.32 1.75 11.44
N ARG A 80 2.11 2.08 12.46
CA ARG A 80 3.27 2.97 12.33
C ARG A 80 4.39 2.38 11.46
N THR A 81 4.42 1.06 11.27
CA THR A 81 5.40 0.39 10.40
C THR A 81 4.92 0.28 8.95
N LEU A 82 3.68 0.72 8.67
CA LEU A 82 3.03 0.65 7.38
C LEU A 82 2.71 2.05 6.86
N GLY A 83 2.95 2.29 5.59
CA GLY A 83 2.43 3.42 4.84
C GLY A 83 1.37 2.91 3.87
N VAL A 84 0.16 3.46 3.91
CA VAL A 84 -0.93 3.06 3.01
C VAL A 84 -1.26 4.20 2.07
N ILE A 85 -1.27 3.91 0.78
CA ILE A 85 -1.65 4.81 -0.31
C ILE A 85 -2.96 4.27 -0.88
N PHE A 86 -4.00 5.10 -0.89
CA PHE A 86 -5.33 4.73 -1.38
C PHE A 86 -5.58 5.31 -2.77
N GLN A 87 -6.44 4.68 -3.53
CA GLN A 87 -6.87 5.11 -4.85
C GLN A 87 -7.50 6.52 -4.82
N ASP A 88 -8.29 6.84 -3.80
CA ASP A 88 -9.02 8.10 -3.62
C ASP A 88 -8.21 9.17 -2.85
N PHE A 89 -6.89 9.05 -2.80
CA PHE A 89 -5.91 9.92 -2.14
C PHE A 89 -6.15 10.16 -0.64
N ARG A 90 -7.37 10.29 -0.20
CA ARG A 90 -7.82 10.58 1.19
C ARG A 90 -7.09 11.78 1.80
N LEU A 91 -6.92 12.83 1.03
CA LEU A 91 -6.36 14.07 1.52
C LEU A 91 -7.39 14.81 2.39
N ILE A 92 -6.90 15.60 3.32
CA ILE A 92 -7.74 16.47 4.15
C ILE A 92 -7.85 17.81 3.42
N ASP A 93 -9.02 18.10 2.84
CA ASP A 93 -9.24 19.24 1.93
C ASP A 93 -8.94 20.61 2.57
N LYS A 94 -9.16 20.74 3.89
CA LYS A 94 -8.94 21.97 4.65
C LYS A 94 -7.50 22.15 5.13
N MET A 95 -6.60 21.25 4.76
CA MET A 95 -5.19 21.28 5.09
C MET A 95 -4.35 21.48 3.82
N THR A 96 -3.29 22.28 3.94
CA THR A 96 -2.30 22.43 2.89
C THR A 96 -1.55 21.12 2.65
N VAL A 97 -0.75 21.04 1.58
CA VAL A 97 0.16 19.92 1.31
C VAL A 97 1.05 19.63 2.51
N TYR A 98 1.72 20.67 3.04
CA TYR A 98 2.55 20.56 4.23
C TYR A 98 1.77 19.98 5.43
N GLU A 99 0.57 20.51 5.68
CA GLU A 99 -0.24 20.10 6.82
C GLU A 99 -0.77 18.67 6.70
N ASN A 100 -1.12 18.22 5.48
CA ASN A 100 -1.52 16.84 5.22
C ASN A 100 -0.40 15.85 5.58
N VAL A 101 0.85 16.16 5.20
CA VAL A 101 2.00 15.32 5.52
C VAL A 101 2.36 15.42 7.00
N ALA A 102 2.39 16.64 7.56
CA ALA A 102 2.67 16.89 8.96
C ALA A 102 1.65 16.22 9.91
N PHE A 103 0.39 16.10 9.48
CA PHE A 103 -0.65 15.44 10.24
C PHE A 103 -0.29 13.99 10.61
N ALA A 104 0.25 13.23 9.66
CA ALA A 104 0.68 11.86 9.91
C ALA A 104 1.77 11.76 11.00
N MET A 105 2.67 12.74 11.06
CA MET A 105 3.69 12.81 12.12
C MET A 105 3.09 13.21 13.47
N ARG A 106 2.15 14.17 13.48
CA ARG A 106 1.44 14.58 14.72
C ARG A 106 0.69 13.42 15.36
N VAL A 107 0.01 12.61 14.56
CA VAL A 107 -0.74 11.42 15.03
C VAL A 107 0.16 10.42 15.77
N VAL A 108 1.42 10.31 15.38
CA VAL A 108 2.38 9.41 16.07
C VAL A 108 3.15 10.08 17.20
N GLY A 109 2.88 11.36 17.47
CA GLY A 109 3.47 12.11 18.59
C GLY A 109 4.81 12.76 18.28
N ALA A 110 5.15 12.99 17.00
CA ALA A 110 6.38 13.68 16.63
C ALA A 110 6.38 15.14 17.11
N SER A 111 7.55 15.61 17.53
CA SER A 111 7.74 17.01 17.94
C SER A 111 7.68 17.98 16.76
N ASN A 112 7.34 19.26 17.03
CA ASN A 112 7.35 20.29 15.99
C ASN A 112 8.73 20.44 15.31
N LYS A 113 9.84 20.18 16.02
CA LYS A 113 11.19 20.23 15.47
C LYS A 113 11.41 19.12 14.43
N GLU A 114 10.96 17.90 14.74
CA GLU A 114 11.03 16.76 13.81
C GLU A 114 10.18 16.99 12.57
N ILE A 115 8.95 17.49 12.74
CA ILE A 115 8.02 17.81 11.65
C ILE A 115 8.65 18.83 10.70
N ARG A 116 9.18 19.97 11.23
CA ARG A 116 9.79 21.02 10.42
C ARG A 116 11.01 20.53 9.64
N ARG A 117 11.72 19.53 10.14
CA ARG A 117 12.87 18.93 9.46
C ARG A 117 12.43 17.90 8.42
N ARG A 118 11.49 17.03 8.77
CA ARG A 118 11.18 15.85 7.96
C ARG A 118 10.22 16.12 6.81
N VAL A 119 9.19 16.93 7.03
CA VAL A 119 8.16 17.19 6.01
C VAL A 119 8.76 17.79 4.72
N PRO A 120 9.62 18.86 4.76
CA PRO A 120 10.23 19.38 3.55
C PRO A 120 11.07 18.35 2.80
N GLN A 121 11.83 17.49 3.50
CA GLN A 121 12.64 16.44 2.88
C GLN A 121 11.78 15.43 2.11
N VAL A 122 10.63 15.06 2.65
CA VAL A 122 9.73 14.12 1.98
C VAL A 122 9.01 14.79 0.82
N LEU A 123 8.61 16.06 0.95
CA LEU A 123 8.02 16.83 -0.16
C LEU A 123 9.00 16.99 -1.32
N GLU A 124 10.28 17.22 -1.03
CA GLU A 124 11.34 17.25 -2.05
C GLU A 124 11.49 15.90 -2.75
N LEU A 125 11.50 14.79 -1.99
CA LEU A 125 11.58 13.43 -2.54
C LEU A 125 10.46 13.12 -3.54
N VAL A 126 9.23 13.59 -3.26
CA VAL A 126 8.08 13.38 -4.14
C VAL A 126 7.89 14.50 -5.19
N GLY A 127 8.79 15.49 -5.25
CA GLY A 127 8.76 16.58 -6.23
C GLY A 127 7.69 17.64 -5.98
N LEU A 128 7.35 17.92 -4.70
CA LEU A 128 6.33 18.88 -4.29
C LEU A 128 6.85 19.99 -3.38
N ALA A 129 8.16 20.25 -3.36
CA ALA A 129 8.77 21.26 -2.48
C ALA A 129 8.18 22.68 -2.68
N ASP A 130 7.83 23.04 -3.93
CA ASP A 130 7.23 24.33 -4.30
C ASP A 130 5.71 24.37 -4.11
N ARG A 131 5.08 23.28 -3.70
CA ARG A 131 3.62 23.13 -3.51
C ARG A 131 3.21 23.09 -2.04
N GLU A 132 4.12 23.22 -1.08
CA GLU A 132 3.86 23.00 0.35
C GLU A 132 2.67 23.78 0.93
N LYS A 133 2.40 24.98 0.38
CA LYS A 133 1.33 25.89 0.83
C LYS A 133 0.01 25.73 0.07
N ARG A 134 -0.02 24.90 -0.97
CA ARG A 134 -1.23 24.65 -1.76
C ARG A 134 -2.21 23.74 -1.02
N PHE A 135 -3.49 23.92 -1.31
CA PHE A 135 -4.55 23.03 -0.86
C PHE A 135 -4.81 21.92 -1.90
N PRO A 136 -5.38 20.77 -1.50
CA PRO A 136 -5.67 19.67 -2.43
C PRO A 136 -6.44 20.10 -3.69
N ALA A 137 -7.43 21.00 -3.56
CA ALA A 137 -8.22 21.50 -4.69
C ALA A 137 -7.42 22.30 -5.72
N GLU A 138 -6.21 22.76 -5.39
CA GLU A 138 -5.32 23.51 -6.28
C GLU A 138 -4.32 22.60 -7.01
N LEU A 139 -4.37 21.28 -6.77
CA LEU A 139 -3.43 20.29 -7.28
C LEU A 139 -4.06 19.42 -8.36
N SER A 140 -3.27 19.01 -9.34
CA SER A 140 -3.63 17.94 -10.27
C SER A 140 -3.76 16.59 -9.53
N GLY A 141 -4.45 15.62 -10.12
CA GLY A 141 -4.59 14.27 -9.54
C GLY A 141 -3.24 13.61 -9.24
N GLY A 142 -2.26 13.74 -10.14
CA GLY A 142 -0.91 13.24 -9.92
C GLY A 142 -0.17 13.92 -8.76
N GLU A 143 -0.34 15.25 -8.59
CA GLU A 143 0.21 15.96 -7.43
C GLU A 143 -0.48 15.54 -6.13
N GLN A 144 -1.81 15.35 -6.14
CA GLN A 144 -2.56 14.83 -4.98
C GLN A 144 -2.06 13.42 -4.57
N GLN A 145 -1.81 12.55 -5.55
CA GLN A 145 -1.27 11.23 -5.29
C GLN A 145 0.15 11.30 -4.71
N ARG A 146 1.00 12.20 -5.19
CA ARG A 146 2.34 12.44 -4.62
C ARG A 146 2.26 12.95 -3.16
N VAL A 147 1.24 13.75 -2.80
CA VAL A 147 0.97 14.13 -1.40
C VAL A 147 0.59 12.91 -0.57
N ALA A 148 -0.26 12.00 -1.09
CA ALA A 148 -0.62 10.77 -0.40
C ALA A 148 0.61 9.86 -0.17
N ILE A 149 1.51 9.76 -1.15
CA ILE A 149 2.79 9.06 -1.00
C ILE A 149 3.66 9.73 0.07
N ALA A 150 3.81 11.05 0.04
CA ALA A 150 4.58 11.79 1.04
C ALA A 150 4.04 11.53 2.46
N ARG A 151 2.72 11.55 2.62
CA ARG A 151 2.05 11.24 3.89
C ARG A 151 2.30 9.81 4.36
N ALA A 152 2.33 8.84 3.45
CA ALA A 152 2.64 7.46 3.76
C ALA A 152 4.12 7.26 4.18
N LEU A 153 5.04 8.01 3.56
CA LEU A 153 6.49 7.91 3.76
C LEU A 153 7.02 8.63 4.99
N VAL A 154 6.35 9.71 5.44
CA VAL A 154 6.93 10.67 6.38
C VAL A 154 7.38 10.04 7.71
N ASN A 155 6.73 8.95 8.14
CA ASN A 155 7.04 8.22 9.35
C ASN A 155 8.05 7.07 9.17
N ASN A 156 8.76 7.00 8.03
CA ASN A 156 9.71 5.94 7.69
C ASN A 156 9.11 4.53 7.86
N PRO A 157 8.03 4.20 7.14
CA PRO A 157 7.42 2.88 7.23
C PRO A 157 8.41 1.81 6.72
N ARG A 158 8.32 0.60 7.26
CA ARG A 158 9.05 -0.55 6.73
C ARG A 158 8.46 -1.05 5.41
N MET A 159 7.15 -0.83 5.23
CA MET A 159 6.41 -1.28 4.06
C MET A 159 5.41 -0.23 3.61
N ILE A 160 5.33 -0.03 2.30
CA ILE A 160 4.27 0.72 1.63
C ILE A 160 3.31 -0.28 1.00
N ILE A 161 2.01 -0.02 1.16
CA ILE A 161 0.92 -0.71 0.48
C ILE A 161 0.22 0.33 -0.37
N ALA A 162 0.25 0.17 -1.68
CA ALA A 162 -0.40 1.06 -2.64
C ALA A 162 -1.60 0.32 -3.26
N ASP A 163 -2.81 0.74 -2.91
CA ASP A 163 -4.07 0.15 -3.38
C ASP A 163 -4.57 0.94 -4.59
N GLU A 164 -4.43 0.36 -5.79
CA GLU A 164 -4.79 0.96 -7.09
C GLU A 164 -4.24 2.40 -7.25
N PRO A 165 -2.92 2.62 -7.05
CA PRO A 165 -2.37 3.97 -6.90
C PRO A 165 -2.44 4.81 -8.18
N THR A 166 -2.71 4.19 -9.31
CA THR A 166 -2.74 4.79 -10.66
C THR A 166 -4.15 4.98 -11.23
N GLY A 167 -5.18 4.45 -10.58
CA GLY A 167 -6.55 4.34 -11.11
C GLY A 167 -7.25 5.65 -11.49
N HIS A 168 -6.69 6.82 -11.17
CA HIS A 168 -7.21 8.14 -11.54
C HIS A 168 -6.19 8.97 -12.35
N LEU A 169 -5.13 8.34 -12.86
CA LEU A 169 -4.04 9.00 -13.57
C LEU A 169 -4.01 8.62 -15.05
N ASP A 170 -3.49 9.51 -15.88
CA ASP A 170 -3.14 9.17 -17.25
C ASP A 170 -1.90 8.25 -17.30
N PRO A 171 -1.65 7.54 -18.41
CA PRO A 171 -0.56 6.58 -18.51
C PRO A 171 0.83 7.16 -18.19
N VAL A 172 1.10 8.41 -18.58
CA VAL A 172 2.41 9.05 -18.32
C VAL A 172 2.60 9.27 -16.81
N ARG A 173 1.59 9.80 -16.14
CA ARG A 173 1.64 10.05 -14.70
C ARG A 173 1.62 8.75 -13.90
N SER A 174 0.95 7.72 -14.40
CA SER A 174 0.98 6.37 -13.83
C SER A 174 2.41 5.82 -13.81
N LEU A 175 3.12 5.93 -14.95
CA LEU A 175 4.51 5.50 -15.05
C LEU A 175 5.42 6.30 -14.11
N GLU A 176 5.30 7.64 -14.08
CA GLU A 176 6.09 8.50 -13.18
C GLU A 176 5.89 8.12 -11.71
N LEU A 177 4.65 7.81 -11.32
CA LEU A 177 4.31 7.41 -9.96
C LEU A 177 4.92 6.06 -9.61
N MET A 178 4.88 5.10 -10.53
CA MET A 178 5.48 3.78 -10.33
C MET A 178 7.00 3.87 -10.23
N LEU A 179 7.65 4.69 -11.05
CA LEU A 179 9.10 4.98 -10.93
C LEU A 179 9.44 5.62 -9.58
N LEU A 180 8.57 6.47 -9.03
CA LEU A 180 8.74 7.01 -7.69
C LEU A 180 8.65 5.91 -6.62
N LEU A 181 7.70 4.98 -6.72
CA LEU A 181 7.59 3.83 -5.81
C LEU A 181 8.80 2.90 -5.92
N GLU A 182 9.30 2.68 -7.13
CA GLU A 182 10.54 1.90 -7.36
C GLU A 182 11.74 2.57 -6.69
N LYS A 183 11.93 3.87 -6.86
CA LYS A 183 12.98 4.63 -6.17
C LYS A 183 12.88 4.54 -4.65
N ILE A 184 11.67 4.56 -4.10
CA ILE A 184 11.43 4.37 -2.66
C ILE A 184 11.82 2.95 -2.22
N ASN A 185 11.56 1.95 -3.06
CA ASN A 185 11.98 0.57 -2.81
C ASN A 185 13.50 0.42 -2.84
N GLU A 186 14.20 1.04 -3.79
CA GLU A 186 15.67 1.07 -3.86
C GLU A 186 16.32 1.66 -2.60
N LEU A 187 15.62 2.56 -1.90
CA LEU A 187 16.03 3.09 -0.61
C LEU A 187 15.77 2.12 0.56
N GLY A 188 15.32 0.89 0.29
CA GLY A 188 15.16 -0.19 1.25
C GLY A 188 13.74 -0.37 1.81
N THR A 189 12.75 0.43 1.37
CA THR A 189 11.36 0.24 1.78
C THR A 189 10.72 -0.90 0.99
N THR A 190 10.06 -1.85 1.65
CA THR A 190 9.26 -2.88 0.97
C THR A 190 8.03 -2.24 0.33
N VAL A 191 7.70 -2.62 -0.90
CA VAL A 191 6.55 -2.06 -1.63
C VAL A 191 5.63 -3.18 -2.10
N LEU A 192 4.35 -3.08 -1.75
CA LEU A 192 3.26 -3.90 -2.26
C LEU A 192 2.33 -3.01 -3.07
N VAL A 193 2.26 -3.23 -4.36
CA VAL A 193 1.32 -2.53 -5.26
C VAL A 193 0.19 -3.48 -5.60
N VAL A 194 -1.02 -3.06 -5.29
CA VAL A 194 -2.24 -3.78 -5.68
C VAL A 194 -2.80 -3.08 -6.91
N THR A 195 -2.92 -3.80 -8.01
CA THR A 195 -3.43 -3.24 -9.26
C THR A 195 -4.04 -4.31 -10.17
N HIS A 196 -4.81 -3.89 -11.14
CA HIS A 196 -5.31 -4.71 -12.24
C HIS A 196 -4.76 -4.24 -13.60
N GLU A 197 -3.87 -3.25 -13.62
CA GLU A 197 -3.27 -2.69 -14.84
C GLU A 197 -2.10 -3.56 -15.34
N LYS A 198 -2.38 -4.48 -16.27
CA LYS A 198 -1.42 -5.44 -16.81
C LYS A 198 -0.18 -4.75 -17.42
N GLU A 199 -0.40 -3.74 -18.26
CA GLU A 199 0.67 -3.03 -18.97
C GLU A 199 1.70 -2.41 -17.99
N LEU A 200 1.21 -1.89 -16.86
CA LEU A 200 2.05 -1.36 -15.80
C LEU A 200 2.88 -2.44 -15.11
N VAL A 201 2.26 -3.58 -14.79
CA VAL A 201 2.94 -4.70 -14.14
C VAL A 201 4.05 -5.25 -15.05
N ASP A 202 3.75 -5.45 -16.34
CA ASP A 202 4.70 -5.98 -17.33
C ASP A 202 5.90 -5.04 -17.54
N ALA A 203 5.67 -3.70 -17.45
CA ALA A 203 6.73 -2.69 -17.62
C ALA A 203 7.80 -2.72 -16.52
N PHE A 204 7.49 -3.21 -15.33
CA PHE A 204 8.39 -3.12 -14.16
C PHE A 204 9.14 -4.41 -13.83
N SER A 205 8.85 -5.55 -14.47
CA SER A 205 9.55 -6.82 -14.29
C SER A 205 9.84 -7.19 -12.82
N LYS A 206 8.84 -6.98 -11.93
CA LYS A 206 8.92 -7.32 -10.51
C LYS A 206 8.12 -8.59 -10.22
N ARG A 207 8.28 -9.14 -9.03
CA ARG A 207 7.50 -10.30 -8.58
C ARG A 207 6.01 -9.98 -8.58
N VAL A 208 5.22 -10.91 -9.12
CA VAL A 208 3.77 -10.81 -9.22
C VAL A 208 3.13 -11.97 -8.49
N ILE A 209 2.23 -11.66 -7.56
CA ILE A 209 1.34 -12.62 -6.90
C ILE A 209 -0.05 -12.43 -7.52
N SER A 210 -0.52 -13.42 -8.25
CA SER A 210 -1.83 -13.40 -8.88
C SER A 210 -2.86 -14.11 -8.02
N ILE A 211 -4.01 -13.47 -7.81
CA ILE A 211 -5.10 -14.00 -6.97
C ILE A 211 -6.38 -14.08 -7.77
N ASP A 212 -7.03 -15.21 -7.69
CA ASP A 212 -8.38 -15.42 -8.19
C ASP A 212 -9.24 -16.22 -7.22
N ALA A 213 -10.51 -15.85 -7.12
CA ALA A 213 -11.49 -16.51 -6.25
C ALA A 213 -10.95 -16.82 -4.83
N GLY A 214 -10.18 -15.88 -4.27
CA GLY A 214 -9.59 -16.00 -2.93
C GLY A 214 -8.42 -16.99 -2.83
N ARG A 215 -7.78 -17.36 -3.92
CA ARG A 215 -6.62 -18.27 -3.96
C ARG A 215 -5.45 -17.63 -4.70
N VAL A 216 -4.22 -17.98 -4.32
CA VAL A 216 -3.04 -17.67 -5.12
C VAL A 216 -3.00 -18.64 -6.30
N ILE A 217 -2.97 -18.11 -7.52
CA ILE A 217 -2.88 -18.90 -8.75
C ILE A 217 -1.49 -18.90 -9.36
N SER A 218 -0.71 -17.82 -9.14
CA SER A 218 0.70 -17.78 -9.49
C SER A 218 1.47 -16.85 -8.54
N ASP A 219 2.76 -17.11 -8.41
CA ASP A 219 3.71 -16.33 -7.62
C ASP A 219 5.09 -16.43 -8.25
N GLY A 220 5.56 -15.39 -8.93
CA GLY A 220 6.81 -15.45 -9.70
C GLY A 220 7.28 -14.09 -10.21
N LEU A 221 8.46 -14.08 -10.85
CA LEU A 221 9.06 -12.90 -11.47
C LEU A 221 8.51 -12.63 -12.89
N ASP A 222 7.98 -13.65 -13.54
CA ASP A 222 7.43 -13.53 -14.89
C ASP A 222 6.00 -13.04 -14.77
N GLY A 223 5.77 -11.77 -15.05
CA GLY A 223 4.52 -11.04 -14.94
C GLY A 223 3.29 -11.67 -15.60
N TYR A 224 3.02 -12.92 -15.28
CA TYR A 224 1.93 -13.71 -15.85
C TYR A 224 0.65 -13.46 -15.08
N TYR A 225 -0.19 -12.61 -15.62
CA TYR A 225 -1.62 -12.71 -15.38
C TYR A 225 -2.06 -14.06 -15.92
N GLY A 226 -2.31 -15.06 -15.10
CA GLY A 226 -2.78 -16.38 -15.49
C GLY A 226 -4.17 -16.40 -16.13
N TYR A 227 -4.53 -15.35 -16.84
CA TYR A 227 -5.74 -15.20 -17.63
C TYR A 227 -5.35 -14.92 -19.08
N GLU A 228 -5.26 -15.97 -19.90
CA GLU A 228 -5.65 -15.84 -21.29
C GLU A 228 -7.17 -15.64 -21.25
N ALA A 229 -7.63 -14.43 -21.60
CA ALA A 229 -9.04 -14.21 -21.87
C ALA A 229 -9.40 -15.10 -23.08
N GLU A 230 -10.21 -16.14 -22.85
CA GLU A 230 -10.95 -16.81 -23.91
C GLU A 230 -11.97 -15.85 -24.54
#